data_f6a87742abff38b380dc26a8dbcdbb38
#
_entry.id   f6a87742abff38b380dc26a8dbcdbb38
#
_cell.length_a   1.000
_cell.length_b   1.000
_cell.length_c   1.000
_cell.angle_alpha   90.00
_cell.angle_beta   90.00
_cell.angle_gamma   90.00
#
_symmetry.space_group_name_H-M   'P 1'
#
loop_
_entity.id
_entity.type
_entity.pdbx_description
1 polymer ?
#
loop_
_entity_poly.entity_id
_entity_poly.type
_entity_poly.pdbx_seq_one_letter_code
_entity_poly.pdbx_strand_id
1 'polypeptide(L)'
;KIIVDESFEIRDLIYCKKQLHKYLVLLLSGKEYRMYLGNSDGFVKIVPDAPASMADYQNDLPERVANFSDMSERKEIVMDKFLHHIDSALGTILHSYQLPLFVLGTERILGHFKKLTKHEGSISKYIHGNYEEATFPQLKEMLEPHFSELKLKKQIALLHRLEEAAGKKALAVGITEVWREAMNHKGQLLMVEKNYMVAAQHGSQEDV
;
A
#
# COMPACT_ATOMS: atom_id res chain seq x y z
N LYS A 1 -0.66 -1.68 30.72
CA LYS A 1 0.54 -1.13 31.39
C LYS A 1 0.25 0.32 31.70
N ILE A 2 0.38 0.73 32.96
CA ILE A 2 0.26 2.12 33.36
C ILE A 2 1.68 2.59 33.69
N ILE A 3 2.09 3.70 33.06
CA ILE A 3 3.40 4.32 33.26
C ILE A 3 3.13 5.72 33.80
N VAL A 4 3.79 6.05 34.88
CA VAL A 4 3.75 7.39 35.49
C VAL A 4 5.15 7.96 35.30
N ASP A 5 5.27 8.93 34.40
CA ASP A 5 6.52 9.60 34.08
C ASP A 5 6.22 11.08 33.74
N GLU A 6 7.22 11.93 33.76
CA GLU A 6 7.12 13.35 33.38
C GLU A 6 6.90 13.55 31.87
N SER A 7 7.20 12.53 31.06
CA SER A 7 7.03 12.53 29.61
C SER A 7 6.11 11.42 29.13
N PHE A 8 5.44 11.62 27.98
CA PHE A 8 4.65 10.58 27.34
C PHE A 8 5.56 9.48 26.79
N GLU A 9 5.41 8.24 27.28
CA GLU A 9 6.04 7.09 26.62
C GLU A 9 5.29 6.73 25.35
N ILE A 10 5.82 7.17 24.20
CA ILE A 10 5.25 6.95 22.86
C ILE A 10 5.91 5.81 22.09
N ARG A 11 6.91 5.13 22.68
CA ARG A 11 7.67 4.07 22.00
C ARG A 11 6.75 2.97 21.44
N ASP A 12 5.88 2.42 22.26
CA ASP A 12 4.97 1.35 21.86
C ASP A 12 4.00 1.83 20.79
N LEU A 13 3.54 3.08 20.89
CA LEU A 13 2.67 3.69 19.89
C LEU A 13 3.38 3.84 18.52
N ILE A 14 4.61 4.33 18.52
CA ILE A 14 5.42 4.47 17.29
C ILE A 14 5.72 3.09 16.69
N TYR A 15 6.04 2.11 17.55
CA TYR A 15 6.30 0.74 17.14
C TYR A 15 5.05 0.10 16.51
N CYS A 16 3.89 0.21 17.13
CA CYS A 16 2.62 -0.27 16.57
C CYS A 16 2.28 0.43 15.26
N LYS A 17 2.45 1.76 15.18
CA LYS A 17 2.21 2.52 13.94
C LYS A 17 3.10 2.05 12.79
N LYS A 18 4.36 1.68 13.05
CA LYS A 18 5.28 1.14 12.04
C LYS A 18 4.97 -0.30 11.64
N GLN A 19 4.36 -1.07 12.53
CA GLN A 19 3.95 -2.45 12.24
C GLN A 19 2.65 -2.54 11.43
N LEU A 20 1.82 -1.49 11.45
CA LEU A 20 0.63 -1.38 10.62
C LEU A 20 1.03 -1.18 9.16
N HIS A 21 1.39 -2.29 8.52
CA HIS A 21 1.65 -2.28 7.08
C HIS A 21 0.32 -2.09 6.35
N LYS A 22 0.06 -0.86 5.92
CA LYS A 22 -1.10 -0.53 5.10
C LYS A 22 -0.83 -0.81 3.63
N TYR A 23 -1.84 -1.23 2.92
CA TYR A 23 -1.82 -1.55 1.50
C TYR A 23 -3.22 -1.41 0.91
N LEU A 24 -3.27 -1.29 -0.40
CA LEU A 24 -4.51 -1.27 -1.15
C LEU A 24 -4.72 -2.61 -1.84
N VAL A 25 -5.95 -3.04 -1.92
CA VAL A 25 -6.36 -4.24 -2.64
C VAL A 25 -7.47 -3.85 -3.60
N LEU A 26 -7.25 -4.09 -4.88
CA LEU A 26 -8.25 -3.97 -5.93
C LEU A 26 -8.61 -5.37 -6.42
N LEU A 27 -9.84 -5.78 -6.20
CA LEU A 27 -10.38 -7.03 -6.67
C LEU A 27 -11.25 -6.76 -7.90
N LEU A 28 -10.86 -7.34 -9.03
CA LEU A 28 -11.54 -7.21 -10.30
C LEU A 28 -12.25 -8.52 -10.65
N SER A 29 -13.55 -8.45 -10.89
CA SER A 29 -14.34 -9.55 -11.44
C SER A 29 -14.94 -9.17 -12.79
N GLY A 30 -15.50 -10.14 -13.49
CA GLY A 30 -16.20 -9.88 -14.75
C GLY A 30 -17.53 -9.14 -14.59
N LYS A 31 -17.95 -8.82 -13.38
CA LYS A 31 -19.23 -8.17 -13.09
C LYS A 31 -19.08 -6.89 -12.28
N GLU A 32 -18.18 -6.90 -11.30
CA GLU A 32 -17.99 -5.82 -10.35
C GLU A 32 -16.52 -5.67 -9.96
N TYR A 33 -16.19 -4.55 -9.31
CA TYR A 33 -14.93 -4.42 -8.61
C TYR A 33 -15.16 -4.14 -7.13
N ARG A 34 -14.18 -4.49 -6.32
CA ARG A 34 -14.14 -4.16 -4.90
C ARG A 34 -12.77 -3.63 -4.52
N MET A 35 -12.76 -2.58 -3.72
CA MET A 35 -11.50 -1.99 -3.27
C MET A 35 -11.45 -1.94 -1.74
N TYR A 36 -10.28 -2.24 -1.19
CA TYR A 36 -10.06 -2.29 0.24
C TYR A 36 -8.75 -1.61 0.63
N LEU A 37 -8.78 -0.94 1.76
CA LEU A 37 -7.61 -0.60 2.54
C LEU A 37 -7.36 -1.74 3.52
N GLY A 38 -6.28 -2.48 3.32
CA GLY A 38 -5.86 -3.56 4.19
C GLY A 38 -4.79 -3.10 5.17
N ASN A 39 -4.76 -3.74 6.33
CA ASN A 39 -3.69 -3.66 7.32
C ASN A 39 -3.48 -5.02 7.99
N SER A 40 -2.61 -5.09 8.99
CA SER A 40 -2.34 -6.32 9.75
C SER A 40 -3.59 -6.91 10.42
N ASP A 41 -4.60 -6.09 10.72
CA ASP A 41 -5.76 -6.48 11.52
C ASP A 41 -6.97 -6.83 10.65
N GLY A 42 -7.12 -6.20 9.48
CA GLY A 42 -8.27 -6.45 8.61
C GLY A 42 -8.36 -5.55 7.38
N PHE A 43 -9.54 -5.52 6.80
CA PHE A 43 -9.86 -4.77 5.60
C PHE A 43 -10.96 -3.75 5.86
N VAL A 44 -10.77 -2.56 5.34
CA VAL A 44 -11.79 -1.51 5.29
C VAL A 44 -12.17 -1.30 3.83
N LYS A 45 -13.45 -1.43 3.50
CA LYS A 45 -13.92 -1.20 2.12
C LYS A 45 -13.77 0.27 1.76
N ILE A 46 -13.16 0.52 0.61
CA ILE A 46 -13.14 1.84 -0.04
C ILE A 46 -14.20 1.81 -1.13
N VAL A 47 -14.97 2.88 -1.22
CA VAL A 47 -15.93 3.08 -2.32
C VAL A 47 -15.36 4.19 -3.20
N PRO A 48 -14.72 3.84 -4.33
CA PRO A 48 -14.27 4.82 -5.29
C PRO A 48 -15.45 5.52 -5.98
N ASP A 49 -15.21 6.70 -6.51
CA ASP A 49 -16.19 7.42 -7.35
C ASP A 49 -16.15 6.84 -8.77
N ALA A 50 -16.67 5.64 -8.90
CA ALA A 50 -16.83 4.91 -10.16
C ALA A 50 -18.02 3.97 -10.06
N PRO A 51 -18.70 3.66 -11.17
CA PRO A 51 -19.80 2.70 -11.19
C PRO A 51 -19.35 1.34 -10.65
N ALA A 52 -20.11 0.80 -9.71
CA ALA A 52 -19.73 -0.38 -8.96
C ALA A 52 -19.77 -1.67 -9.79
N SER A 53 -20.58 -1.71 -10.83
CA SER A 53 -20.78 -2.90 -11.65
C SER A 53 -20.66 -2.62 -13.15
N MET A 54 -20.31 -3.66 -13.91
CA MET A 54 -20.31 -3.61 -15.37
C MET A 54 -21.72 -3.44 -15.95
N ALA A 55 -22.76 -3.86 -15.22
CA ALA A 55 -24.14 -3.71 -15.65
C ALA A 55 -24.55 -2.23 -15.77
N ASP A 56 -23.98 -1.36 -14.94
CA ASP A 56 -24.25 0.08 -14.97
C ASP A 56 -23.81 0.71 -16.28
N TYR A 57 -22.86 0.09 -16.99
CA TYR A 57 -22.36 0.54 -18.28
C TYR A 57 -23.14 0.02 -19.48
N GLN A 58 -23.93 -1.05 -19.32
CA GLN A 58 -24.69 -1.62 -20.43
C GLN A 58 -25.79 -0.67 -20.92
N ASN A 59 -26.28 0.19 -20.01
CA ASN A 59 -27.33 1.17 -20.30
C ASN A 59 -26.78 2.48 -20.91
N ASP A 60 -25.47 2.72 -20.81
CA ASP A 60 -24.82 3.96 -21.25
C ASP A 60 -23.96 3.76 -22.52
N LEU A 61 -24.24 2.71 -23.29
CA LEU A 61 -23.55 2.42 -24.52
C LEU A 61 -24.03 3.35 -25.64
N PRO A 62 -23.11 4.01 -26.40
CA PRO A 62 -23.49 4.74 -27.59
C PRO A 62 -24.25 3.83 -28.56
N GLU A 63 -25.23 4.39 -29.30
CA GLU A 63 -26.02 3.66 -30.29
C GLU A 63 -25.17 2.86 -31.29
N ARG A 64 -24.00 3.34 -31.64
CA ARG A 64 -23.04 2.63 -32.50
C ARG A 64 -22.61 1.28 -31.94
N VAL A 65 -22.43 1.18 -30.61
CA VAL A 65 -22.02 -0.06 -29.93
C VAL A 65 -23.22 -1.00 -29.73
N ALA A 66 -24.41 -0.44 -29.60
CA ALA A 66 -25.65 -1.23 -29.51
C ALA A 66 -25.94 -2.02 -30.79
N ASN A 67 -25.44 -1.55 -31.96
CA ASN A 67 -25.66 -2.16 -33.25
C ASN A 67 -24.59 -3.18 -33.69
N PHE A 68 -23.58 -3.48 -32.83
CA PHE A 68 -22.64 -4.55 -33.12
C PHE A 68 -23.36 -5.90 -33.09
N SER A 69 -23.27 -6.62 -34.19
CA SER A 69 -23.84 -7.96 -34.33
C SER A 69 -23.08 -9.02 -33.52
N ASP A 70 -21.82 -8.76 -33.15
CA ASP A 70 -21.02 -9.66 -32.33
C ASP A 70 -21.12 -9.30 -30.83
N MET A 71 -21.79 -10.18 -30.09
CA MET A 71 -21.97 -10.10 -28.64
C MET A 71 -20.64 -10.16 -27.88
N SER A 72 -19.60 -10.72 -28.48
CA SER A 72 -18.28 -10.86 -27.86
C SER A 72 -17.54 -9.53 -27.89
N GLU A 73 -17.49 -8.86 -29.03
CA GLU A 73 -16.88 -7.53 -29.19
C GLU A 73 -17.56 -6.49 -28.30
N ARG A 74 -18.90 -6.55 -28.19
CA ARG A 74 -19.65 -5.65 -27.30
C ARG A 74 -19.26 -5.83 -25.85
N LYS A 75 -19.08 -7.07 -25.38
CA LYS A 75 -18.64 -7.34 -24.01
C LYS A 75 -17.23 -6.81 -23.73
N GLU A 76 -16.33 -6.90 -24.69
CA GLU A 76 -14.96 -6.37 -24.53
C GLU A 76 -14.93 -4.85 -24.45
N ILE A 77 -15.70 -4.15 -25.30
CA ILE A 77 -15.82 -2.69 -25.27
C ILE A 77 -16.40 -2.22 -23.92
N VAL A 78 -17.40 -2.90 -23.40
CA VAL A 78 -18.00 -2.58 -22.09
C VAL A 78 -16.97 -2.81 -20.97
N MET A 79 -16.24 -3.92 -21.04
CA MET A 79 -15.20 -4.23 -20.06
C MET A 79 -14.08 -3.20 -20.06
N ASP A 80 -13.60 -2.81 -21.24
CA ASP A 80 -12.53 -1.80 -21.36
C ASP A 80 -13.00 -0.43 -20.80
N LYS A 81 -14.22 0.01 -21.10
CA LYS A 81 -14.79 1.23 -20.51
C LYS A 81 -14.87 1.15 -18.99
N PHE A 82 -15.36 0.05 -18.46
CA PHE A 82 -15.46 -0.20 -17.05
C PHE A 82 -14.08 -0.12 -16.36
N LEU A 83 -13.08 -0.79 -16.93
CA LEU A 83 -11.71 -0.77 -16.43
C LEU A 83 -11.07 0.61 -16.51
N HIS A 84 -11.36 1.39 -17.56
CA HIS A 84 -10.88 2.77 -17.68
C HIS A 84 -11.40 3.68 -16.56
N HIS A 85 -12.66 3.54 -16.19
CA HIS A 85 -13.22 4.33 -15.09
C HIS A 85 -12.65 3.91 -13.73
N ILE A 86 -12.43 2.60 -13.53
CA ILE A 86 -11.75 2.10 -12.33
C ILE A 86 -10.33 2.67 -12.26
N ASP A 87 -9.58 2.66 -13.36
CA ASP A 87 -8.21 3.20 -13.41
C ASP A 87 -8.18 4.70 -13.10
N SER A 88 -9.14 5.46 -13.63
CA SER A 88 -9.28 6.89 -13.34
C SER A 88 -9.55 7.15 -11.85
N ALA A 89 -10.51 6.44 -11.25
CA ALA A 89 -10.82 6.56 -9.83
C ALA A 89 -9.65 6.07 -8.95
N LEU A 90 -8.94 5.03 -9.39
CA LEU A 90 -7.75 4.52 -8.73
C LEU A 90 -6.66 5.57 -8.61
N GLY A 91 -6.47 6.42 -9.63
CA GLY A 91 -5.50 7.50 -9.60
C GLY A 91 -5.67 8.44 -8.40
N THR A 92 -6.89 8.84 -8.11
CA THR A 92 -7.22 9.70 -6.95
C THR A 92 -6.88 9.02 -5.63
N ILE A 93 -7.17 7.72 -5.52
CA ILE A 93 -6.92 6.94 -4.31
C ILE A 93 -5.41 6.74 -4.11
N LEU A 94 -4.68 6.38 -5.15
CA LEU A 94 -3.23 6.18 -5.09
C LEU A 94 -2.50 7.48 -4.73
N HIS A 95 -2.96 8.61 -5.26
CA HIS A 95 -2.41 9.93 -4.90
C HIS A 95 -2.62 10.25 -3.41
N SER A 96 -3.80 9.93 -2.88
CA SER A 96 -4.16 10.22 -1.49
C SER A 96 -3.46 9.30 -0.49
N TYR A 97 -3.33 8.02 -0.80
CA TYR A 97 -2.82 7.03 0.15
C TYR A 97 -1.33 6.71 -0.03
N GLN A 98 -0.79 6.81 -1.23
CA GLN A 98 0.61 6.47 -1.58
C GLN A 98 1.04 5.09 -1.04
N LEU A 99 0.16 4.11 -1.12
CA LEU A 99 0.35 2.76 -0.60
C LEU A 99 0.56 1.77 -1.75
N PRO A 100 1.26 0.65 -1.48
CA PRO A 100 1.39 -0.44 -2.45
C PRO A 100 0.01 -1.02 -2.77
N LEU A 101 -0.26 -1.27 -4.05
CA LEU A 101 -1.50 -1.83 -4.55
C LEU A 101 -1.30 -3.30 -4.96
N PHE A 102 -2.19 -4.17 -4.52
CA PHE A 102 -2.36 -5.53 -5.03
C PHE A 102 -3.61 -5.59 -5.90
N VAL A 103 -3.48 -6.13 -7.09
CA VAL A 103 -4.61 -6.30 -8.02
C VAL A 103 -4.91 -7.77 -8.18
N LEU A 104 -6.13 -8.17 -7.84
CA LEU A 104 -6.61 -9.54 -7.84
C LEU A 104 -7.67 -9.73 -8.92
N GLY A 105 -7.64 -10.83 -9.63
CA GLY A 105 -8.67 -11.15 -10.62
C GLY A 105 -8.30 -12.33 -11.50
N THR A 106 -9.21 -12.70 -12.40
CA THR A 106 -8.93 -13.74 -13.39
C THR A 106 -7.89 -13.26 -14.40
N GLU A 107 -7.18 -14.18 -15.02
CA GLU A 107 -6.13 -13.88 -16.01
C GLU A 107 -6.63 -12.95 -17.12
N ARG A 108 -7.85 -13.20 -17.61
CA ARG A 108 -8.47 -12.40 -18.66
C ARG A 108 -8.61 -10.93 -18.25
N ILE A 109 -9.25 -10.66 -17.09
CA ILE A 109 -9.52 -9.28 -16.66
C ILE A 109 -8.22 -8.56 -16.27
N LEU A 110 -7.28 -9.26 -15.63
CA LEU A 110 -5.97 -8.71 -15.30
C LEU A 110 -5.16 -8.40 -16.57
N GLY A 111 -5.28 -9.23 -17.61
CA GLY A 111 -4.64 -8.98 -18.91
C GLY A 111 -5.14 -7.71 -19.58
N HIS A 112 -6.46 -7.44 -19.55
CA HIS A 112 -7.04 -6.19 -20.04
C HIS A 112 -6.61 -5.01 -19.15
N PHE A 113 -6.73 -5.12 -17.84
CA PHE A 113 -6.37 -4.06 -16.90
C PHE A 113 -4.90 -3.67 -17.00
N LYS A 114 -4.00 -4.64 -17.12
CA LYS A 114 -2.56 -4.41 -17.27
C LYS A 114 -2.19 -3.61 -18.53
N LYS A 115 -2.90 -3.81 -19.64
CA LYS A 115 -2.66 -3.06 -20.88
C LYS A 115 -3.16 -1.62 -20.81
N LEU A 116 -4.12 -1.36 -19.94
CA LEU A 116 -4.89 -0.13 -19.90
C LEU A 116 -4.43 0.81 -18.79
N THR A 117 -4.00 0.24 -17.63
CA THR A 117 -3.68 1.03 -16.45
C THR A 117 -2.50 1.98 -16.67
N LYS A 118 -2.65 3.21 -16.16
CA LYS A 118 -1.59 4.22 -16.10
C LYS A 118 -0.81 4.19 -14.80
N HIS A 119 -1.18 3.28 -13.89
CA HIS A 119 -0.67 3.23 -12.51
C HIS A 119 0.21 2.00 -12.23
N GLU A 120 0.82 1.41 -13.26
CA GLU A 120 1.66 0.21 -13.14
C GLU A 120 2.74 0.35 -12.06
N GLY A 121 3.36 1.53 -11.95
CA GLY A 121 4.40 1.81 -10.94
C GLY A 121 3.93 1.72 -9.48
N SER A 122 2.63 1.82 -9.23
CA SER A 122 2.03 1.68 -7.89
C SER A 122 1.56 0.25 -7.59
N ILE A 123 1.51 -0.60 -8.62
CA ILE A 123 1.06 -1.99 -8.49
C ILE A 123 2.23 -2.86 -8.06
N SER A 124 2.12 -3.37 -6.85
CA SER A 124 3.14 -4.26 -6.27
C SER A 124 3.07 -5.66 -6.83
N LYS A 125 1.87 -6.16 -7.08
CA LYS A 125 1.68 -7.51 -7.65
C LYS A 125 0.28 -7.70 -8.23
N TYR A 126 0.22 -8.47 -9.33
CA TYR A 126 -1.01 -9.06 -9.84
C TYR A 126 -1.16 -10.48 -9.30
N ILE A 127 -2.33 -10.81 -8.80
CA ILE A 127 -2.62 -12.12 -8.22
C ILE A 127 -3.78 -12.75 -8.99
N HIS A 128 -3.47 -13.82 -9.69
CA HIS A 128 -4.40 -14.51 -10.56
C HIS A 128 -5.31 -15.46 -9.79
N GLY A 129 -6.58 -15.39 -10.03
CA GLY A 129 -7.59 -16.28 -9.44
C GLY A 129 -9.00 -15.70 -9.51
N ASN A 130 -9.98 -16.53 -9.18
CA ASN A 130 -11.36 -16.06 -9.01
C ASN A 130 -11.62 -15.78 -7.53
N TYR A 131 -11.74 -14.48 -7.20
CA TYR A 131 -11.92 -14.00 -5.83
C TYR A 131 -13.27 -13.30 -5.62
N GLU A 132 -14.22 -13.52 -6.55
CA GLU A 132 -15.53 -12.87 -6.52
C GLU A 132 -16.28 -13.12 -5.20
N GLU A 133 -16.19 -14.34 -4.68
CA GLU A 133 -16.82 -14.74 -3.42
C GLU A 133 -15.84 -14.86 -2.24
N ALA A 134 -14.59 -14.41 -2.42
CA ALA A 134 -13.59 -14.56 -1.38
C ALA A 134 -13.94 -13.75 -0.13
N THR A 135 -13.86 -14.41 1.01
CA THR A 135 -14.03 -13.80 2.34
C THR A 135 -12.78 -13.06 2.78
N PHE A 136 -12.90 -12.15 3.73
CA PHE A 136 -11.75 -11.42 4.28
C PHE A 136 -10.65 -12.33 4.85
N PRO A 137 -10.95 -13.40 5.61
CA PRO A 137 -9.92 -14.32 6.06
C PRO A 137 -9.15 -14.98 4.91
N GLN A 138 -9.84 -15.42 3.86
CA GLN A 138 -9.22 -16.02 2.68
C GLN A 138 -8.32 -15.02 1.93
N LEU A 139 -8.78 -13.78 1.77
CA LEU A 139 -7.98 -12.71 1.16
C LEU A 139 -6.73 -12.42 1.99
N LYS A 140 -6.86 -12.41 3.32
CA LYS A 140 -5.73 -12.19 4.23
C LYS A 140 -4.70 -13.30 4.12
N GLU A 141 -5.11 -14.55 4.20
CA GLU A 141 -4.23 -15.72 4.09
C GLU A 141 -3.46 -15.72 2.76
N MET A 142 -4.15 -15.43 1.67
CA MET A 142 -3.56 -15.38 0.33
C MET A 142 -2.56 -14.23 0.17
N LEU A 143 -2.83 -13.07 0.77
CA LEU A 143 -1.97 -11.89 0.66
C LEU A 143 -0.74 -11.95 1.59
N GLU A 144 -0.78 -12.71 2.66
CA GLU A 144 0.28 -12.80 3.68
C GLU A 144 1.68 -13.11 3.09
N PRO A 145 1.86 -14.10 2.17
CA PRO A 145 3.17 -14.37 1.55
C PRO A 145 3.71 -13.15 0.78
N HIS A 146 2.82 -12.43 0.10
CA HIS A 146 3.19 -11.27 -0.70
C HIS A 146 3.59 -10.07 0.16
N PHE A 147 3.02 -9.95 1.35
CA PHE A 147 3.45 -8.97 2.34
C PHE A 147 4.84 -9.24 2.87
N SER A 148 5.10 -10.49 3.21
CA SER A 148 6.40 -10.92 3.71
C SER A 148 7.48 -10.61 2.67
N GLU A 149 7.21 -10.85 1.39
CA GLU A 149 8.09 -10.48 0.28
C GLU A 149 8.32 -8.96 0.18
N LEU A 150 7.24 -8.16 0.26
CA LEU A 150 7.35 -6.69 0.23
C LEU A 150 8.12 -6.14 1.42
N LYS A 151 7.89 -6.70 2.61
CA LYS A 151 8.61 -6.32 3.83
C LYS A 151 10.11 -6.60 3.66
N LEU A 152 10.46 -7.76 3.14
CA LEU A 152 11.85 -8.12 2.88
C LEU A 152 12.49 -7.16 1.87
N LYS A 153 11.83 -6.87 0.74
CA LYS A 153 12.33 -5.91 -0.25
C LYS A 153 12.57 -4.52 0.36
N LYS A 154 11.65 -4.04 1.20
CA LYS A 154 11.83 -2.76 1.91
C LYS A 154 13.00 -2.80 2.88
N GLN A 155 13.21 -3.90 3.60
CA GLN A 155 14.35 -4.07 4.50
C GLN A 155 15.67 -4.04 3.73
N ILE A 156 15.77 -4.77 2.62
CA ILE A 156 16.95 -4.77 1.75
C ILE A 156 17.24 -3.35 1.23
N ALA A 157 16.22 -2.65 0.74
CA ALA A 157 16.38 -1.28 0.26
C ALA A 157 16.87 -0.31 1.36
N LEU A 158 16.42 -0.50 2.61
CA LEU A 158 16.91 0.29 3.74
C LEU A 158 18.38 -0.03 4.06
N LEU A 159 18.79 -1.30 3.99
CA LEU A 159 20.19 -1.67 4.19
C LEU A 159 21.10 -1.08 3.11
N HIS A 160 20.70 -1.11 1.85
CA HIS A 160 21.45 -0.44 0.77
C HIS A 160 21.59 1.07 1.00
N ARG A 161 20.53 1.74 1.47
CA ARG A 161 20.62 3.15 1.83
C ARG A 161 21.62 3.41 2.96
N LEU A 162 21.69 2.50 3.93
CA LEU A 162 22.66 2.56 5.02
C LEU A 162 24.11 2.43 4.48
N GLU A 163 24.34 1.45 3.61
CA GLU A 163 25.64 1.21 2.98
C GLU A 163 26.09 2.43 2.14
N GLU A 164 25.18 3.00 1.36
CA GLU A 164 25.45 4.23 0.60
C GLU A 164 25.80 5.42 1.51
N ALA A 165 25.05 5.59 2.62
CA ALA A 165 25.32 6.65 3.59
C ALA A 165 26.69 6.47 4.25
N ALA A 166 27.07 5.23 4.58
CA ALA A 166 28.39 4.90 5.11
C ALA A 166 29.49 5.25 4.10
N GLY A 167 29.33 4.87 2.85
CA GLY A 167 30.28 5.20 1.77
C GLY A 167 30.46 6.70 1.54
N LYS A 168 29.40 7.48 1.74
CA LYS A 168 29.40 8.96 1.62
C LYS A 168 29.82 9.68 2.91
N LYS A 169 30.19 8.95 3.97
CA LYS A 169 30.47 9.51 5.32
C LYS A 169 29.30 10.34 5.88
N ALA A 170 28.08 9.98 5.53
CA ALA A 170 26.84 10.61 5.96
C ALA A 170 26.08 9.74 6.98
N LEU A 171 26.81 8.98 7.79
CA LEU A 171 26.30 8.08 8.81
C LEU A 171 26.82 8.50 10.18
N ALA A 172 25.90 8.70 11.13
CA ALA A 172 26.22 8.83 12.55
C ALA A 172 25.97 7.49 13.24
N VAL A 173 26.89 7.04 14.10
CA VAL A 173 26.82 5.75 14.76
C VAL A 173 26.97 5.92 16.27
N GLY A 174 26.15 5.21 17.01
CA GLY A 174 26.10 5.27 18.47
C GLY A 174 25.28 6.44 18.98
N ILE A 175 24.83 6.32 20.25
CA ILE A 175 23.84 7.25 20.81
C ILE A 175 24.34 8.70 20.86
N THR A 176 25.58 8.91 21.23
CA THR A 176 26.15 10.25 21.38
C THR A 176 26.19 11.03 20.07
N GLU A 177 26.65 10.36 19.03
CA GLU A 177 26.76 10.98 17.70
C GLU A 177 25.40 11.19 17.05
N VAL A 178 24.55 10.17 17.14
CA VAL A 178 23.17 10.25 16.64
C VAL A 178 22.38 11.35 17.36
N TRP A 179 22.51 11.45 18.68
CA TRP A 179 21.86 12.49 19.47
C TRP A 179 22.31 13.89 19.03
N ARG A 180 23.63 14.10 18.91
CA ARG A 180 24.20 15.38 18.45
C ARG A 180 23.66 15.79 17.07
N GLU A 181 23.64 14.86 16.11
CA GLU A 181 23.13 15.16 14.76
C GLU A 181 21.60 15.35 14.73
N ALA A 182 20.87 14.65 15.59
CA ALA A 182 19.43 14.85 15.75
C ALA A 182 19.09 16.24 16.32
N MET A 183 19.83 16.69 17.33
CA MET A 183 19.67 18.06 17.88
C MET A 183 19.99 19.14 16.85
N ASN A 184 20.88 18.86 15.93
CA ASN A 184 21.21 19.74 14.80
C ASN A 184 20.24 19.60 13.60
N HIS A 185 19.15 18.85 13.73
CA HIS A 185 18.15 18.62 12.68
C HIS A 185 18.71 18.03 11.36
N LYS A 186 19.80 17.28 11.42
CA LYS A 186 20.49 16.75 10.21
C LYS A 186 20.09 15.31 9.84
N GLY A 187 19.28 14.63 10.61
CA GLY A 187 18.90 13.24 10.35
C GLY A 187 17.73 13.12 9.38
N GLN A 188 17.86 12.30 8.31
CA GLN A 188 16.75 11.91 7.45
C GLN A 188 16.14 10.56 7.83
N LEU A 189 16.93 9.65 8.38
CA LEU A 189 16.54 8.30 8.73
C LEU A 189 17.24 7.87 10.01
N LEU A 190 16.47 7.40 10.97
CA LEU A 190 16.97 6.79 12.20
C LEU A 190 16.71 5.28 12.16
N MET A 191 17.77 4.49 12.30
CA MET A 191 17.71 3.05 12.46
C MET A 191 18.09 2.67 13.88
N VAL A 192 17.23 1.94 14.56
CA VAL A 192 17.43 1.54 15.96
C VAL A 192 17.16 0.04 16.07
N GLU A 193 18.01 -0.66 16.79
CA GLU A 193 17.79 -2.06 17.15
C GLU A 193 16.51 -2.21 17.97
N LYS A 194 15.75 -3.28 17.74
CA LYS A 194 14.41 -3.50 18.29
C LYS A 194 14.35 -3.38 19.83
N ASN A 195 15.38 -3.82 20.52
CA ASN A 195 15.46 -3.85 21.98
C ASN A 195 16.57 -2.92 22.51
N TYR A 196 16.98 -1.93 21.72
CA TYR A 196 18.03 -1.00 22.11
C TYR A 196 17.62 -0.19 23.34
N MET A 197 18.41 -0.26 24.38
CA MET A 197 18.24 0.51 25.61
C MET A 197 19.60 1.04 26.07
N VAL A 198 19.63 2.30 26.43
CA VAL A 198 20.81 2.96 26.99
C VAL A 198 20.43 3.65 28.28
N ALA A 199 21.23 3.49 29.32
CA ALA A 199 21.06 4.25 30.55
C ALA A 199 21.34 5.73 30.25
N ALA A 200 20.40 6.60 30.60
CA ALA A 200 20.54 8.04 30.50
C ALA A 200 20.51 8.66 31.90
N GLN A 201 21.31 9.68 32.15
CA GLN A 201 21.19 10.53 33.30
C GLN A 201 20.35 11.75 32.93
N HIS A 202 19.44 12.17 33.82
CA HIS A 202 18.80 13.47 33.71
C HIS A 202 19.87 14.56 33.82
N GLY A 203 20.13 15.25 32.69
CA GLY A 203 20.88 16.50 32.75
C GLY A 203 20.04 17.56 33.46
N SER A 204 20.63 18.33 34.34
CA SER A 204 20.01 19.54 34.84
C SER A 204 19.74 20.48 33.68
N GLN A 205 18.62 21.19 33.68
CA GLN A 205 18.16 22.10 32.62
C GLN A 205 19.11 23.29 32.32
N GLU A 206 20.24 23.35 33.00
CA GLU A 206 21.25 24.42 32.86
C GLU A 206 22.32 24.14 31.79
N ASP A 207 22.32 22.94 31.16
CA ASP A 207 23.33 22.52 30.16
C ASP A 207 22.78 22.45 28.72
N VAL A 208 21.77 23.28 28.37
CA VAL A 208 21.25 23.40 26.99
C VAL A 208 21.48 24.81 26.45
#